data_f821b8a83f0c36fc21b1bcf8de6c02de
#
_entry.id   f821b8a83f0c36fc21b1bcf8de6c02de
#
_cell.length_a   1.000
_cell.length_b   1.000
_cell.length_c   1.000
_cell.angle_alpha   90.00
_cell.angle_beta   90.00
_cell.angle_gamma   90.00
#
_symmetry.space_group_name_H-M   'P 1'
#
loop_
_entity.id
_entity.type
_entity.pdbx_description
1 polymer ?
#
loop_
_entity_poly.entity_id
_entity_poly.type
_entity_poly.pdbx_seq_one_letter_code
_entity_poly.pdbx_strand_id
1 'polypeptide(L)'
;MHLTNVAVQKRGADYNQHHGGKWNLRHCRLHVEATRGRAAAARLFADMDRLIVDSLRAVQAQIINDRHCFECYGYDILIDDDLKPWLVEVNASPSLSATTRADRVMKLALIRDVLDVVLDEGTAARDRPMRGAGGFEVLHDEAGERSAAAAAKPRKRGR
;
A
#
# COMPACT_ATOMS: atom_id res chain seq x y z
N MET A 1 27.94 2.07 -3.03
CA MET A 1 26.92 3.09 -3.31
C MET A 1 25.62 2.38 -3.64
N HIS A 2 24.58 2.59 -2.85
CA HIS A 2 23.29 1.89 -3.00
C HIS A 2 22.33 2.79 -3.77
N LEU A 3 22.51 2.85 -5.10
CA LEU A 3 21.60 3.60 -5.98
C LEU A 3 20.43 2.70 -6.38
N THR A 4 19.23 3.05 -5.96
CA THR A 4 17.98 2.35 -6.31
C THR A 4 17.43 2.78 -7.67
N ASN A 5 17.97 3.86 -8.27
CA ASN A 5 17.53 4.37 -9.56
C ASN A 5 17.81 3.36 -10.68
N VAL A 6 16.75 2.82 -11.28
CA VAL A 6 16.80 1.81 -12.35
C VAL A 6 17.58 2.29 -13.57
N ALA A 7 17.55 3.60 -13.91
CA ALA A 7 18.27 4.14 -15.04
C ALA A 7 19.79 4.06 -14.85
N VAL A 8 20.26 4.16 -13.62
CA VAL A 8 21.66 3.98 -13.24
C VAL A 8 22.04 2.51 -13.18
N GLN A 9 21.19 1.68 -12.56
CA GLN A 9 21.43 0.24 -12.40
C GLN A 9 21.51 -0.50 -13.73
N LYS A 10 20.75 -0.09 -14.75
CA LYS A 10 20.81 -0.66 -16.11
C LYS A 10 22.19 -0.60 -16.78
N ARG A 11 23.07 0.28 -16.29
CA ARG A 11 24.45 0.43 -16.79
C ARG A 11 25.46 -0.44 -16.03
N GLY A 12 25.03 -1.09 -14.96
CA GLY A 12 25.87 -1.98 -14.16
C GLY A 12 26.06 -3.36 -14.81
N ALA A 13 27.25 -3.95 -14.65
CA ALA A 13 27.55 -5.28 -15.18
C ALA A 13 26.66 -6.40 -14.60
N ASP A 14 26.17 -6.20 -13.38
CA ASP A 14 25.36 -7.17 -12.65
C ASP A 14 23.84 -7.01 -12.90
N TYR A 15 23.44 -6.13 -13.83
CA TYR A 15 22.04 -5.89 -14.11
C TYR A 15 21.39 -7.08 -14.83
N ASN A 16 20.42 -7.70 -14.16
CA ASN A 16 19.65 -8.80 -14.75
C ASN A 16 18.49 -8.26 -15.61
N GLN A 17 18.58 -8.45 -16.92
CA GLN A 17 17.59 -7.96 -17.87
C GLN A 17 16.21 -8.68 -17.77
N HIS A 18 16.16 -9.89 -17.22
CA HIS A 18 14.91 -10.66 -17.13
C HIS A 18 13.97 -10.16 -16.04
N HIS A 19 14.50 -9.75 -14.89
CA HIS A 19 13.67 -9.22 -13.78
C HIS A 19 13.97 -7.75 -13.45
N GLY A 20 14.92 -7.12 -14.12
CA GLY A 20 15.22 -5.70 -13.97
C GLY A 20 15.66 -5.28 -12.56
N GLY A 21 16.20 -6.21 -11.77
CA GLY A 21 16.52 -5.96 -10.36
C GLY A 21 15.27 -5.80 -9.46
N LYS A 22 14.07 -6.10 -9.97
CA LYS A 22 12.80 -5.94 -9.24
C LYS A 22 12.32 -7.27 -8.68
N TRP A 23 11.89 -7.24 -7.44
CA TRP A 23 11.10 -8.31 -6.82
C TRP A 23 9.66 -7.85 -6.66
N ASN A 24 8.71 -8.75 -6.80
CA ASN A 24 7.36 -8.48 -6.32
C ASN A 24 7.34 -8.56 -4.78
N LEU A 25 6.38 -7.91 -4.18
CA LEU A 25 6.27 -7.81 -2.72
C LEU A 25 6.17 -9.17 -2.03
N ARG A 26 5.52 -10.14 -2.68
CA ARG A 26 5.44 -11.52 -2.18
C ARG A 26 6.81 -12.19 -2.11
N HIS A 27 7.66 -12.02 -3.12
CA HIS A 27 9.02 -12.58 -3.10
C HIS A 27 9.88 -11.89 -2.04
N CYS A 28 9.75 -10.57 -1.88
CA CYS A 28 10.41 -9.85 -0.80
C CYS A 28 10.01 -10.42 0.57
N ARG A 29 8.71 -10.61 0.81
CA ARG A 29 8.20 -11.20 2.05
C ARG A 29 8.76 -12.59 2.31
N LEU A 30 8.72 -13.47 1.31
CA LEU A 30 9.27 -14.84 1.41
C LEU A 30 10.76 -14.85 1.70
N HIS A 31 11.53 -13.91 1.11
CA HIS A 31 12.95 -13.76 1.40
C HIS A 31 13.19 -13.39 2.87
N VAL A 32 12.46 -12.41 3.39
CA VAL A 32 12.57 -12.01 4.80
C VAL A 32 12.13 -13.15 5.71
N GLU A 33 11.06 -13.87 5.39
CA GLU A 33 10.62 -15.05 6.14
C GLU A 33 11.70 -16.14 6.20
N ALA A 34 12.37 -16.39 5.07
CA ALA A 34 13.42 -17.40 4.97
C ALA A 34 14.70 -17.02 5.73
N THR A 35 15.06 -15.73 5.74
CA THR A 35 16.34 -15.24 6.29
C THR A 35 16.24 -14.77 7.74
N ARG A 36 15.10 -14.23 8.15
CA ARG A 36 14.88 -13.57 9.46
C ARG A 36 13.73 -14.17 10.25
N GLY A 37 13.01 -15.13 9.66
CA GLY A 37 11.88 -15.81 10.28
C GLY A 37 10.54 -15.12 10.05
N ARG A 38 9.47 -15.93 10.12
CA ARG A 38 8.10 -15.53 9.85
C ARG A 38 7.60 -14.37 10.73
N ALA A 39 7.95 -14.39 12.01
CA ALA A 39 7.54 -13.33 12.95
C ALA A 39 8.20 -11.98 12.63
N ALA A 40 9.46 -11.97 12.19
CA ALA A 40 10.16 -10.75 11.77
C ALA A 40 9.55 -10.17 10.48
N ALA A 41 9.23 -11.02 9.51
CA ALA A 41 8.54 -10.59 8.30
C ALA A 41 7.16 -10.00 8.62
N ALA A 42 6.36 -10.66 9.47
CA ALA A 42 5.05 -10.15 9.85
C ALA A 42 5.13 -8.77 10.52
N ARG A 43 6.11 -8.55 11.42
CA ARG A 43 6.34 -7.23 12.04
C ARG A 43 6.72 -6.18 11.01
N LEU A 44 7.68 -6.47 10.12
CA LEU A 44 8.10 -5.54 9.07
C LEU A 44 6.91 -5.05 8.25
N PHE A 45 6.06 -5.96 7.75
CA PHE A 45 4.92 -5.59 6.92
C PHE A 45 3.87 -4.80 7.71
N ALA A 46 3.60 -5.16 8.96
CA ALA A 46 2.71 -4.39 9.83
C ALA A 46 3.27 -2.98 10.15
N ASP A 47 4.58 -2.85 10.30
CA ASP A 47 5.23 -1.54 10.51
C ASP A 47 5.21 -0.68 9.24
N MET A 48 5.31 -1.29 8.04
CA MET A 48 5.12 -0.59 6.77
C MET A 48 3.68 -0.08 6.62
N ASP A 49 2.67 -0.90 6.92
CA ASP A 49 1.27 -0.52 6.89
C ASP A 49 0.99 0.65 7.84
N ARG A 50 1.53 0.59 9.05
CA ARG A 50 1.42 1.67 10.04
C ARG A 50 2.08 2.95 9.54
N LEU A 51 3.29 2.86 8.97
CA LEU A 51 4.02 4.00 8.42
C LEU A 51 3.20 4.71 7.32
N ILE A 52 2.55 3.95 6.44
CA ILE A 52 1.67 4.48 5.39
C ILE A 52 0.48 5.21 6.01
N VAL A 53 -0.23 4.58 6.94
CA VAL A 53 -1.39 5.18 7.61
C VAL A 53 -1.01 6.43 8.38
N ASP A 54 0.09 6.41 9.13
CA ASP A 54 0.55 7.56 9.92
C ASP A 54 0.96 8.73 9.03
N SER A 55 1.59 8.48 7.87
CA SER A 55 1.92 9.53 6.91
C SER A 55 0.68 10.20 6.33
N LEU A 56 -0.37 9.44 6.01
CA LEU A 56 -1.64 9.98 5.52
C LEU A 56 -2.38 10.77 6.62
N ARG A 57 -2.41 10.27 7.84
CA ARG A 57 -3.01 10.96 8.99
C ARG A 57 -2.33 12.30 9.28
N ALA A 58 -1.01 12.38 9.10
CA ALA A 58 -0.26 13.62 9.32
C ALA A 58 -0.69 14.76 8.39
N VAL A 59 -1.18 14.46 7.20
CA VAL A 59 -1.59 15.45 6.19
C VAL A 59 -3.10 15.45 5.90
N GLN A 60 -3.85 14.56 6.51
CA GLN A 60 -5.28 14.35 6.27
C GLN A 60 -6.11 15.65 6.36
N ALA A 61 -5.79 16.53 7.30
CA ALA A 61 -6.51 17.81 7.47
C ALA A 61 -6.30 18.79 6.29
N GLN A 62 -5.28 18.55 5.45
CA GLN A 62 -4.95 19.38 4.29
C GLN A 62 -5.44 18.76 2.98
N ILE A 63 -5.79 17.48 2.98
CA ILE A 63 -6.31 16.78 1.80
C ILE A 63 -7.79 17.14 1.65
N ILE A 64 -8.15 17.61 0.44
CA ILE A 64 -9.56 17.84 0.09
C ILE A 64 -10.26 16.49 0.02
N ASN A 65 -11.23 16.29 0.90
CA ASN A 65 -12.01 15.06 0.95
C ASN A 65 -13.30 15.23 0.15
N ASP A 66 -13.29 14.82 -1.12
CA ASP A 66 -14.46 14.77 -1.98
C ASP A 66 -14.71 13.32 -2.40
N ARG A 67 -15.96 12.87 -2.33
CA ARG A 67 -16.35 11.49 -2.65
C ARG A 67 -16.12 11.10 -4.12
N HIS A 68 -15.94 12.07 -5.00
CA HIS A 68 -15.68 11.85 -6.43
C HIS A 68 -14.19 11.92 -6.76
N CYS A 69 -13.35 12.19 -5.77
CA CYS A 69 -11.91 12.27 -5.91
C CYS A 69 -11.24 11.10 -5.22
N PHE A 70 -10.22 10.56 -5.86
CA PHE A 70 -9.33 9.55 -5.29
C PHE A 70 -7.90 9.84 -5.71
N GLU A 71 -6.97 9.29 -4.94
CA GLU A 71 -5.54 9.36 -5.25
C GLU A 71 -4.95 7.94 -5.24
N CYS A 72 -3.99 7.72 -6.13
CA CYS A 72 -3.19 6.49 -6.13
C CYS A 72 -1.74 6.86 -5.90
N TYR A 73 -1.25 6.65 -4.69
CA TYR A 73 0.11 7.01 -4.30
C TYR A 73 1.11 5.87 -4.50
N GLY A 74 2.33 6.23 -4.88
CA GLY A 74 3.49 5.35 -4.84
C GLY A 74 4.35 5.68 -3.63
N TYR A 75 4.49 4.73 -2.71
CA TYR A 75 5.32 4.86 -1.51
C TYR A 75 6.69 4.26 -1.73
N ASP A 76 7.73 5.05 -1.53
CA ASP A 76 9.11 4.58 -1.51
C ASP A 76 9.54 4.38 -0.06
N ILE A 77 9.72 3.13 0.34
CA ILE A 77 10.08 2.71 1.69
C ILE A 77 11.43 1.99 1.63
N LEU A 78 12.39 2.47 2.42
CA LEU A 78 13.67 1.82 2.64
C LEU A 78 13.57 0.91 3.86
N ILE A 79 14.12 -0.29 3.78
CA ILE A 79 14.20 -1.24 4.90
C ILE A 79 15.67 -1.33 5.30
N ASP A 80 15.98 -1.07 6.57
CA ASP A 80 17.34 -1.20 7.09
C ASP A 80 17.68 -2.63 7.55
N ASP A 81 18.90 -2.84 8.02
CA ASP A 81 19.38 -4.15 8.44
C ASP A 81 18.65 -4.71 9.68
N ASP A 82 18.05 -3.85 10.49
CA ASP A 82 17.22 -4.21 11.63
C ASP A 82 15.76 -4.49 11.25
N LEU A 83 15.45 -4.46 9.95
CA LEU A 83 14.11 -4.57 9.37
C LEU A 83 13.17 -3.43 9.78
N LYS A 84 13.72 -2.25 10.08
CA LYS A 84 12.91 -1.06 10.31
C LYS A 84 12.59 -0.39 8.98
N PRO A 85 11.31 -0.11 8.67
CA PRO A 85 10.94 0.63 7.48
C PRO A 85 11.12 2.14 7.70
N TRP A 86 11.61 2.84 6.66
CA TRP A 86 11.79 4.27 6.62
C TRP A 86 11.09 4.84 5.40
N LEU A 87 10.21 5.81 5.60
CA LEU A 87 9.59 6.53 4.49
C LEU A 87 10.61 7.44 3.83
N VAL A 88 10.83 7.24 2.53
CA VAL A 88 11.72 8.07 1.72
C VAL A 88 10.92 9.17 1.03
N GLU A 89 9.88 8.78 0.28
CA GLU A 89 9.01 9.74 -0.42
C GLU A 89 7.65 9.13 -0.73
N VAL A 90 6.70 10.00 -1.07
CA VAL A 90 5.37 9.64 -1.57
C VAL A 90 5.16 10.30 -2.92
N ASN A 91 4.89 9.51 -3.95
CA ASN A 91 4.67 9.96 -5.30
C ASN A 91 3.16 10.04 -5.59
N ALA A 92 2.62 11.24 -5.83
CA ALA A 92 1.21 11.46 -6.18
C ALA A 92 0.86 10.94 -7.59
N SER A 93 1.86 10.77 -8.46
CA SER A 93 1.70 10.22 -9.81
C SER A 93 2.74 9.13 -10.06
N PRO A 94 2.59 7.95 -9.47
CA PRO A 94 3.55 6.87 -9.64
C PRO A 94 3.61 6.42 -11.10
N SER A 95 4.81 6.09 -11.58
CA SER A 95 5.01 5.67 -12.96
C SER A 95 4.29 4.37 -13.27
N LEU A 96 3.41 4.39 -14.26
CA LEU A 96 2.74 3.23 -14.82
C LEU A 96 3.49 2.61 -16.01
N SER A 97 4.66 3.13 -16.36
CA SER A 97 5.52 2.56 -17.41
C SER A 97 5.96 1.16 -17.03
N ALA A 98 5.89 0.22 -17.98
CA ALA A 98 6.29 -1.17 -17.78
C ALA A 98 7.59 -1.46 -18.54
N THR A 99 8.56 -2.06 -17.86
CA THR A 99 9.87 -2.41 -18.45
C THR A 99 9.99 -3.89 -18.77
N THR A 100 9.17 -4.74 -18.15
CA THR A 100 9.12 -6.18 -18.40
C THR A 100 7.67 -6.63 -18.60
N ARG A 101 7.49 -7.84 -19.13
CA ARG A 101 6.14 -8.44 -19.25
C ARG A 101 5.48 -8.62 -17.88
N ALA A 102 6.22 -9.05 -16.88
CA ALA A 102 5.71 -9.21 -15.52
C ALA A 102 5.28 -7.88 -14.89
N ASP A 103 6.08 -6.83 -15.08
CA ASP A 103 5.77 -5.46 -14.66
C ASP A 103 4.47 -4.95 -15.32
N ARG A 104 4.32 -5.21 -16.63
CA ARG A 104 3.10 -4.84 -17.38
C ARG A 104 1.85 -5.55 -16.84
N VAL A 105 1.94 -6.86 -16.61
CA VAL A 105 0.81 -7.64 -16.07
C VAL A 105 0.41 -7.11 -14.69
N MET A 106 1.39 -6.88 -13.82
CA MET A 106 1.16 -6.35 -12.47
C MET A 106 0.49 -4.97 -12.51
N LYS A 107 0.99 -4.05 -13.35
CA LYS A 107 0.43 -2.69 -13.46
C LYS A 107 -0.96 -2.66 -14.09
N LEU A 108 -1.24 -3.54 -15.06
CA LEU A 108 -2.59 -3.67 -15.59
C LEU A 108 -3.57 -4.21 -14.54
N ALA A 109 -3.15 -5.18 -13.72
CA ALA A 109 -3.95 -5.66 -12.59
C ALA A 109 -4.20 -4.53 -11.58
N LEU A 110 -3.15 -3.78 -11.22
CA LEU A 110 -3.29 -2.63 -10.32
C LEU A 110 -4.33 -1.61 -10.79
N ILE A 111 -4.25 -1.21 -12.08
CA ILE A 111 -5.21 -0.23 -12.65
C ILE A 111 -6.63 -0.79 -12.62
N ARG A 112 -6.80 -2.07 -12.97
CA ARG A 112 -8.10 -2.73 -12.91
C ARG A 112 -8.66 -2.70 -11.49
N ASP A 113 -7.87 -3.09 -10.51
CA ASP A 113 -8.28 -3.13 -9.10
C ASP A 113 -8.61 -1.71 -8.59
N VAL A 114 -7.87 -0.67 -9.01
CA VAL A 114 -8.20 0.74 -8.71
C VAL A 114 -9.57 1.09 -9.28
N LEU A 115 -9.83 0.75 -10.54
CA LEU A 115 -11.12 1.05 -11.17
C LEU A 115 -12.26 0.28 -10.50
N ASP A 116 -12.05 -0.97 -10.13
CA ASP A 116 -13.02 -1.77 -9.41
C ASP A 116 -13.37 -1.15 -8.04
N VAL A 117 -12.40 -0.59 -7.33
CA VAL A 117 -12.63 0.14 -6.06
C VAL A 117 -13.38 1.44 -6.28
N VAL A 118 -12.98 2.22 -7.31
CA VAL A 118 -13.48 3.58 -7.51
C VAL A 118 -14.83 3.59 -8.21
N LEU A 119 -15.09 2.65 -9.14
CA LEU A 119 -16.30 2.58 -9.95
C LEU A 119 -17.39 1.67 -9.36
N ASP A 120 -17.17 1.04 -8.23
CA ASP A 120 -18.18 0.24 -7.53
C ASP A 120 -19.28 1.15 -6.94
N GLU A 121 -19.86 1.98 -7.79
CA GLU A 121 -20.97 2.90 -7.47
C GLU A 121 -22.31 2.19 -7.35
N GLY A 122 -22.34 0.86 -7.55
CA GLY A 122 -23.58 0.12 -7.81
C GLY A 122 -24.48 -0.11 -6.61
N THR A 123 -24.06 0.17 -5.39
CA THR A 123 -24.91 -0.06 -4.22
C THR A 123 -24.72 1.02 -3.17
N ALA A 124 -25.77 1.76 -2.93
CA ALA A 124 -26.07 2.67 -1.85
C ALA A 124 -25.59 2.16 -0.46
N ALA A 125 -24.30 2.12 -0.22
CA ALA A 125 -23.74 1.62 1.01
C ALA A 125 -22.65 2.53 1.53
N ARG A 126 -23.00 3.82 1.77
CA ARG A 126 -22.17 4.75 2.54
C ARG A 126 -21.87 4.27 3.97
N ASP A 127 -22.55 3.21 4.41
CA ASP A 127 -22.43 2.62 5.74
C ASP A 127 -21.84 1.20 5.73
N ARG A 128 -21.33 0.70 4.60
CA ARG A 128 -20.63 -0.59 4.57
C ARG A 128 -19.14 -0.36 4.70
N PRO A 129 -18.46 -1.14 5.57
CA PRO A 129 -17.01 -1.11 5.63
C PRO A 129 -16.43 -1.40 4.23
N MET A 130 -15.44 -0.61 3.82
CA MET A 130 -14.74 -0.81 2.55
C MET A 130 -14.21 -2.25 2.50
N ARG A 131 -14.53 -2.96 1.43
CA ARG A 131 -13.91 -4.26 1.17
C ARG A 131 -12.77 -4.04 0.20
N GLY A 132 -11.62 -4.65 0.47
CA GLY A 132 -10.54 -4.71 -0.50
C GLY A 132 -11.06 -5.33 -1.80
N ALA A 133 -10.62 -4.79 -2.95
CA ALA A 133 -10.92 -5.33 -4.26
C ALA A 133 -9.62 -5.80 -4.92
N GLY A 134 -9.67 -6.98 -5.54
CA GLY A 134 -8.49 -7.55 -6.21
C GLY A 134 -7.32 -7.77 -5.25
N GLY A 135 -6.22 -7.08 -5.49
CA GLY A 135 -5.02 -7.13 -4.65
C GLY A 135 -4.96 -6.09 -3.54
N PHE A 136 -5.98 -5.24 -3.38
CA PHE A 136 -6.00 -4.22 -2.33
C PHE A 136 -6.50 -4.75 -1.00
N GLU A 137 -5.81 -4.36 0.07
CA GLU A 137 -6.21 -4.55 1.47
C GLU A 137 -6.57 -3.20 2.08
N VAL A 138 -7.63 -3.16 2.90
CA VAL A 138 -8.02 -1.94 3.62
C VAL A 138 -7.11 -1.77 4.82
N LEU A 139 -6.28 -0.74 4.81
CA LEU A 139 -5.39 -0.43 5.93
C LEU A 139 -6.05 0.46 6.97
N HIS A 140 -6.98 1.33 6.56
CA HIS A 140 -7.68 2.26 7.44
C HIS A 140 -9.05 2.61 6.88
N ASP A 141 -10.09 2.53 7.71
CA ASP A 141 -11.46 2.90 7.39
C ASP A 141 -12.09 3.65 8.56
N GLU A 142 -12.10 4.98 8.47
CA GLU A 142 -12.68 5.83 9.51
C GLU A 142 -14.20 5.63 9.71
N ALA A 143 -14.93 5.27 8.65
CA ALA A 143 -16.37 5.04 8.74
C ALA A 143 -16.65 3.76 9.53
N GLY A 144 -15.90 2.71 9.28
CA GLY A 144 -15.95 1.46 10.02
C GLY A 144 -15.55 1.64 11.49
N GLU A 145 -14.48 2.41 11.76
CA GLU A 145 -14.02 2.70 13.12
C GLU A 145 -15.08 3.51 13.92
N ARG A 146 -15.69 4.52 13.30
CA ARG A 146 -16.76 5.32 13.93
C ARG A 146 -18.00 4.48 14.23
N SER A 147 -18.38 3.61 13.31
CA SER A 147 -19.52 2.70 13.50
C SER A 147 -19.26 1.70 14.63
N ALA A 148 -18.08 1.09 14.68
CA ALA A 148 -17.70 0.19 15.75
C ALA A 148 -17.64 0.88 17.11
N ALA A 149 -17.09 2.09 17.18
CA ALA A 149 -17.03 2.90 18.41
C ALA A 149 -18.44 3.32 18.89
N ALA A 150 -19.35 3.63 17.97
CA ALA A 150 -20.74 3.96 18.31
C ALA A 150 -21.51 2.74 18.86
N ALA A 151 -21.27 1.56 18.27
CA ALA A 151 -21.88 0.31 18.73
C ALA A 151 -21.34 -0.16 20.11
N ALA A 152 -20.09 0.17 20.43
CA ALA A 152 -19.45 -0.19 21.70
C ALA A 152 -19.88 0.71 22.89
N LYS A 153 -20.56 1.85 22.65
CA LYS A 153 -21.06 2.70 23.74
C LYS A 153 -22.19 1.98 24.47
N PRO A 154 -22.10 1.80 25.81
CA PRO A 154 -23.16 1.15 26.56
C PRO A 154 -24.46 1.98 26.44
N ARG A 155 -25.55 1.34 26.03
CA ARG A 155 -26.90 1.96 26.07
C ARG A 155 -27.16 2.40 27.50
N LYS A 156 -27.21 3.71 27.75
CA LYS A 156 -27.70 4.24 29.01
C LYS A 156 -29.12 3.68 29.22
N ARG A 157 -29.29 2.75 30.18
CA ARG A 157 -30.60 2.33 30.63
C ARG A 157 -31.28 3.58 31.18
N GLY A 158 -32.29 4.07 30.48
CA GLY A 158 -33.17 5.11 31.00
C GLY A 158 -33.81 4.61 32.28
N ARG A 159 -33.78 5.45 33.28
CA ARG A 159 -34.57 5.27 34.49
C ARG A 159 -36.03 5.59 34.22
#